data_a3179483fe21e032466cf08502e13e69
#
_entry.id   a3179483fe21e032466cf08502e13e69
#
_cell.length_a   1.000
_cell.length_b   1.000
_cell.length_c   1.000
_cell.angle_alpha   90.00
_cell.angle_beta   90.00
_cell.angle_gamma   90.00
#
_symmetry.space_group_name_H-M   'P 1'
#
loop_
_entity.id
_entity.type
_entity.pdbx_description
1 polymer ?
#
loop_
_entity_poly.entity_id
_entity_poly.type
_entity_poly.pdbx_seq_one_letter_code
_entity_poly.pdbx_strand_id
1 'polypeptide(L)'
;AAALGVWWDTSDGLLSGYGSSVSGPTQVGHTTYVGLFIGATSHRPTIDVSRLHLRVATNTAEADISVRRCVSRPSGGGIGAVQDGWAQYCTSMDRFTSGAVSLDQRRAQLVLAVTPRRAGVVDVQGVDLSYRHQLRFGRQHVGQRVTLTAPG
;
A
#
# COMPACT_ATOMS: atom_id res chain seq x y z
N ALA A 1 18.72 26.99 -7.60
CA ALA A 1 18.24 26.62 -6.26
C ALA A 1 16.74 26.67 -6.16
N ALA A 2 16.08 27.70 -6.72
CA ALA A 2 14.62 27.81 -6.70
C ALA A 2 13.93 26.68 -7.47
N ALA A 3 14.55 26.18 -8.54
CA ALA A 3 13.99 25.08 -9.33
C ALA A 3 13.93 23.76 -8.57
N LEU A 4 14.84 23.53 -7.65
CA LEU A 4 14.85 22.30 -6.85
C LEU A 4 13.66 22.23 -5.88
N GLY A 5 13.24 23.38 -5.33
CA GLY A 5 12.09 23.42 -4.43
C GLY A 5 10.79 23.05 -5.11
N VAL A 6 10.62 23.38 -6.37
CA VAL A 6 9.42 23.05 -7.14
C VAL A 6 9.29 21.55 -7.37
N TRP A 7 10.41 20.84 -7.49
CA TRP A 7 10.39 19.40 -7.78
C TRP A 7 10.03 18.55 -6.58
N TRP A 8 10.13 19.10 -5.37
CA TRP A 8 9.82 18.38 -4.15
C TRP A 8 8.35 18.41 -3.76
N ASP A 9 7.64 19.43 -4.19
CA ASP A 9 6.35 19.75 -3.59
C ASP A 9 5.18 19.33 -4.47
N THR A 10 5.44 18.83 -5.64
CA THR A 10 4.33 18.55 -6.54
C THR A 10 3.96 17.10 -6.57
N SER A 11 2.71 16.84 -6.29
CA SER A 11 2.04 15.74 -6.92
C SER A 11 2.07 16.02 -8.42
N ASP A 12 2.95 15.33 -9.12
CA ASP A 12 3.08 15.49 -10.57
C ASP A 12 1.99 14.76 -11.34
N GLY A 13 1.00 14.20 -10.65
CA GLY A 13 -0.04 13.41 -11.25
C GLY A 13 0.42 12.02 -11.66
N LEU A 14 1.62 11.60 -11.27
CA LEU A 14 2.14 10.28 -11.63
C LEU A 14 1.38 9.15 -10.93
N LEU A 15 1.03 9.35 -9.68
CA LEU A 15 0.33 8.35 -8.88
C LEU A 15 -1.15 8.69 -8.77
N SER A 16 -1.98 7.66 -8.70
CA SER A 16 -3.39 7.82 -8.34
C SER A 16 -3.49 8.29 -6.90
N GLY A 17 -4.33 9.28 -6.66
CA GLY A 17 -4.53 9.83 -5.33
C GLY A 17 -5.27 8.88 -4.39
N TYR A 18 -5.30 9.26 -3.12
CA TYR A 18 -6.11 8.61 -2.10
C TYR A 18 -7.59 8.89 -2.36
N GLY A 19 -8.45 7.88 -2.32
CA GLY A 19 -9.86 8.16 -2.62
C GLY A 19 -10.85 7.04 -2.41
N SER A 20 -10.44 5.79 -2.42
CA SER A 20 -11.36 4.67 -2.19
C SER A 20 -11.28 4.18 -0.75
N SER A 21 -12.22 3.32 -0.37
CA SER A 21 -12.22 2.71 0.96
C SER A 21 -12.67 1.26 0.91
N VAL A 22 -12.13 0.48 1.82
CA VAL A 22 -12.48 -0.92 2.04
C VAL A 22 -12.75 -1.11 3.52
N SER A 23 -13.80 -1.83 3.86
CA SER A 23 -14.07 -2.22 5.24
C SER A 23 -14.54 -3.67 5.29
N GLY A 24 -14.26 -4.33 6.40
CA GLY A 24 -14.69 -5.72 6.57
C GLY A 24 -14.19 -6.34 7.86
N PRO A 25 -14.54 -7.61 8.08
CA PRO A 25 -14.08 -8.35 9.24
C PRO A 25 -12.68 -8.88 9.04
N THR A 26 -12.00 -9.09 10.16
CA THR A 26 -10.74 -9.83 10.20
C THR A 26 -10.77 -10.75 11.42
N GLN A 27 -9.75 -11.56 11.63
CA GLN A 27 -9.68 -12.50 12.75
C GLN A 27 -8.37 -12.33 13.50
N VAL A 28 -8.47 -12.38 14.81
CA VAL A 28 -7.30 -12.37 15.69
C VAL A 28 -6.36 -13.51 15.32
N GLY A 29 -5.08 -13.18 15.18
CA GLY A 29 -4.04 -14.16 14.83
C GLY A 29 -3.91 -14.48 13.35
N HIS A 30 -4.80 -14.00 12.51
CA HIS A 30 -4.74 -14.18 11.06
C HIS A 30 -4.33 -12.90 10.36
N THR A 31 -3.62 -13.02 9.24
CA THR A 31 -3.20 -11.86 8.46
C THR A 31 -4.17 -11.61 7.32
N THR A 32 -4.71 -10.40 7.27
CA THR A 32 -5.51 -9.93 6.15
C THR A 32 -4.63 -9.05 5.27
N TYR A 33 -4.62 -9.35 3.98
CA TYR A 33 -3.88 -8.60 2.98
C TYR A 33 -4.87 -7.77 2.18
N VAL A 34 -4.65 -6.47 2.12
CA VAL A 34 -5.53 -5.54 1.41
C VAL A 34 -4.71 -4.76 0.40
N GLY A 35 -5.12 -4.78 -0.86
CA GLY A 35 -4.44 -4.02 -1.91
C GLY A 35 -4.50 -2.53 -1.65
N LEU A 36 -3.39 -1.84 -1.81
CA LEU A 36 -3.34 -0.38 -1.64
C LEU A 36 -3.73 0.36 -2.92
N PHE A 37 -3.71 -0.31 -4.05
CA PHE A 37 -4.11 0.24 -5.36
C PHE A 37 -3.40 1.54 -5.71
N ILE A 38 -2.08 1.56 -5.51
CA ILE A 38 -1.23 2.66 -5.92
C ILE A 38 -0.96 2.49 -7.40
N GLY A 39 -1.68 3.23 -8.23
CA GLY A 39 -1.56 3.15 -9.67
C GLY A 39 -0.96 4.40 -10.27
N ALA A 40 -0.50 4.29 -11.52
CA ALA A 40 -0.08 5.42 -12.31
C ALA A 40 -1.26 5.98 -13.11
N THR A 41 -1.25 7.28 -13.36
CA THR A 41 -2.32 7.95 -14.09
C THR A 41 -2.24 7.74 -15.59
N SER A 42 -1.05 7.55 -16.15
CA SER A 42 -0.88 7.41 -17.60
C SER A 42 0.07 6.29 -17.98
N HIS A 43 1.27 6.29 -17.47
CA HIS A 43 2.26 5.25 -17.70
C HIS A 43 2.36 4.38 -16.45
N ARG A 44 2.90 3.19 -16.62
CA ARG A 44 3.13 2.26 -15.51
C ARG A 44 4.63 2.17 -15.23
N PRO A 45 5.23 3.26 -14.76
CA PRO A 45 6.67 3.32 -14.55
C PRO A 45 7.11 2.54 -13.33
N THR A 46 8.41 2.40 -13.19
CA THR A 46 9.05 2.01 -11.95
C THR A 46 9.46 3.28 -11.21
N ILE A 47 9.13 3.35 -9.94
CA ILE A 47 9.52 4.46 -9.08
C ILE A 47 10.47 3.97 -7.99
N ASP A 48 11.29 4.87 -7.47
CA ASP A 48 12.13 4.61 -6.31
C ASP A 48 11.49 5.24 -5.09
N VAL A 49 11.03 4.41 -4.17
CA VAL A 49 10.44 4.88 -2.91
C VAL A 49 11.55 5.09 -1.91
N SER A 50 11.73 6.31 -1.45
CA SER A 50 12.73 6.66 -0.43
C SER A 50 12.16 6.58 0.98
N ARG A 51 10.86 6.84 1.14
CA ARG A 51 10.18 6.79 2.44
C ARG A 51 8.73 6.38 2.25
N LEU A 52 8.27 5.58 3.20
CA LEU A 52 6.88 5.13 3.24
C LEU A 52 6.39 5.26 4.68
N HIS A 53 5.25 5.92 4.87
CA HIS A 53 4.66 6.11 6.17
C HIS A 53 3.17 5.78 6.13
N LEU A 54 2.75 4.81 6.94
CA LEU A 54 1.34 4.45 7.09
C LEU A 54 0.63 5.48 7.97
N ARG A 55 -0.54 5.93 7.53
CA ARG A 55 -1.41 6.75 8.36
C ARG A 55 -2.37 5.88 9.13
N VAL A 56 -2.00 5.47 10.32
CA VAL A 56 -2.85 4.66 11.20
C VAL A 56 -3.66 5.59 12.08
N ALA A 57 -4.97 5.65 11.85
CA ALA A 57 -5.89 6.48 12.62
C ALA A 57 -6.34 5.77 13.90
N THR A 58 -6.56 4.46 13.83
CA THR A 58 -7.03 3.65 14.97
C THR A 58 -6.40 2.27 14.90
N ASN A 59 -5.95 1.76 16.04
CA ASN A 59 -5.45 0.40 16.15
C ASN A 59 -5.72 -0.14 17.55
N THR A 60 -7.00 -0.30 17.90
CA THR A 60 -7.38 -0.88 19.18
C THR A 60 -7.22 -2.39 19.22
N ALA A 61 -7.07 -3.01 18.06
CA ALA A 61 -6.78 -4.45 17.93
C ALA A 61 -5.32 -4.80 18.21
N GLU A 62 -4.47 -3.81 18.50
CA GLU A 62 -3.03 -3.99 18.67
C GLU A 62 -2.42 -4.78 17.52
N ALA A 63 -2.88 -4.49 16.32
CA ALA A 63 -2.49 -5.21 15.13
C ALA A 63 -1.05 -4.90 14.73
N ASP A 64 -0.41 -5.92 14.20
CA ASP A 64 0.83 -5.75 13.46
C ASP A 64 0.46 -5.31 12.05
N ILE A 65 0.93 -4.14 11.64
CA ILE A 65 0.57 -3.52 10.37
C ILE A 65 1.84 -3.24 9.58
N SER A 66 1.90 -3.73 8.35
CA SER A 66 3.05 -3.50 7.49
C SER A 66 2.62 -3.39 6.04
N VAL A 67 3.45 -2.73 5.23
CA VAL A 67 3.31 -2.75 3.78
C VAL A 67 4.19 -3.85 3.24
N ARG A 68 3.64 -4.61 2.29
CA ARG A 68 4.34 -5.70 1.63
C ARG A 68 4.30 -5.52 0.13
N ARG A 69 5.31 -6.04 -0.53
CA ARG A 69 5.34 -6.11 -1.98
C ARG A 69 5.00 -7.53 -2.42
N CYS A 70 3.93 -7.62 -3.20
CA CYS A 70 3.52 -8.84 -3.85
C CYS A 70 4.12 -8.84 -5.25
N VAL A 71 4.92 -9.85 -5.57
CA VAL A 71 5.31 -10.09 -6.97
C VAL A 71 4.20 -10.89 -7.60
N SER A 72 3.50 -10.27 -8.54
CA SER A 72 2.25 -10.81 -9.08
C SER A 72 2.48 -12.08 -9.89
N ARG A 73 1.56 -13.04 -9.76
CA ARG A 73 1.51 -14.16 -10.70
C ARG A 73 0.91 -13.69 -12.02
N PRO A 74 1.34 -14.23 -13.15
CA PRO A 74 0.80 -13.80 -14.44
C PRO A 74 -0.71 -13.92 -14.57
N SER A 75 -1.32 -14.90 -13.89
CA SER A 75 -2.76 -15.15 -13.92
C SER A 75 -3.47 -14.76 -12.63
N GLY A 76 -2.77 -14.18 -11.66
CA GLY A 76 -3.28 -13.99 -10.31
C GLY A 76 -4.20 -12.79 -10.14
N GLY A 77 -4.06 -11.76 -10.96
CA GLY A 77 -4.80 -10.52 -10.78
C GLY A 77 -4.38 -9.73 -9.56
N GLY A 78 -5.12 -8.68 -9.23
CA GLY A 78 -4.87 -7.85 -8.07
C GLY A 78 -5.50 -8.41 -6.79
N ILE A 79 -4.84 -8.18 -5.66
CA ILE A 79 -5.40 -8.48 -4.35
C ILE A 79 -6.37 -7.35 -3.98
N GLY A 80 -7.65 -7.70 -3.79
CA GLY A 80 -8.61 -6.80 -3.16
C GLY A 80 -8.45 -6.85 -1.65
N ALA A 81 -9.02 -7.90 -1.04
CA ALA A 81 -8.85 -8.21 0.37
C ALA A 81 -8.89 -9.73 0.51
N VAL A 82 -7.86 -10.28 1.13
CA VAL A 82 -7.77 -11.73 1.30
C VAL A 82 -7.15 -12.06 2.65
N GLN A 83 -7.72 -13.05 3.33
CA GLN A 83 -7.17 -13.56 4.58
C GLN A 83 -6.30 -14.77 4.27
N ASP A 84 -5.04 -14.69 4.64
CA ASP A 84 -3.99 -15.73 4.53
C ASP A 84 -3.66 -16.21 3.10
N GLY A 85 -4.57 -16.17 2.17
CA GLY A 85 -4.43 -16.81 0.86
C GLY A 85 -3.67 -16.02 -0.21
N TRP A 86 -2.60 -15.32 0.14
CA TRP A 86 -1.88 -14.47 -0.82
C TRP A 86 -1.17 -15.26 -1.94
N ALA A 87 -0.84 -16.51 -1.69
CA ALA A 87 -0.07 -17.32 -2.67
C ALA A 87 -0.83 -17.58 -3.98
N GLN A 88 -2.13 -17.41 -4.00
CA GLN A 88 -2.92 -17.49 -5.22
C GLN A 88 -2.64 -16.30 -6.16
N TYR A 89 -2.21 -15.19 -5.62
CA TYR A 89 -2.02 -13.94 -6.36
C TYR A 89 -0.56 -13.61 -6.58
N CYS A 90 0.31 -14.06 -5.69
CA CYS A 90 1.70 -13.63 -5.64
C CYS A 90 2.65 -14.82 -5.61
N THR A 91 3.78 -14.69 -6.31
CA THR A 91 4.89 -15.64 -6.19
C THR A 91 5.72 -15.37 -4.95
N SER A 92 5.74 -14.14 -4.47
CA SER A 92 6.39 -13.76 -3.22
C SER A 92 5.67 -12.60 -2.57
N MET A 93 5.85 -12.48 -1.25
CA MET A 93 5.21 -11.45 -0.43
C MET A 93 6.24 -11.01 0.61
N ASP A 94 6.93 -9.91 0.33
CA ASP A 94 8.01 -9.45 1.17
C ASP A 94 7.70 -8.08 1.77
N ARG A 95 8.19 -7.84 2.97
CA ARG A 95 8.06 -6.54 3.62
C ARG A 95 8.70 -5.47 2.75
N PHE A 96 8.03 -4.36 2.59
CA PHE A 96 8.49 -3.24 1.77
C PHE A 96 8.54 -1.96 2.58
N THR A 97 9.71 -1.34 2.65
CA THR A 97 9.91 -0.06 3.32
C THR A 97 10.46 1.01 2.38
N SER A 98 11.27 0.60 1.42
CA SER A 98 11.87 1.50 0.44
C SER A 98 12.40 0.67 -0.73
N GLY A 99 12.73 1.33 -1.81
CA GLY A 99 13.32 0.72 -2.99
C GLY A 99 12.49 0.89 -4.24
N ALA A 100 12.93 0.23 -5.31
CA ALA A 100 12.26 0.28 -6.60
C ALA A 100 10.98 -0.54 -6.56
N VAL A 101 9.90 0.01 -7.10
CA VAL A 101 8.64 -0.70 -7.26
C VAL A 101 8.01 -0.35 -8.60
N SER A 102 7.57 -1.38 -9.31
CA SER A 102 6.82 -1.21 -10.55
C SER A 102 5.38 -0.84 -10.22
N LEU A 103 4.85 0.16 -10.91
CA LEU A 103 3.44 0.53 -10.80
C LEU A 103 2.55 -0.28 -11.74
N ASP A 104 3.12 -1.22 -12.48
CA ASP A 104 2.36 -2.18 -13.26
C ASP A 104 1.89 -3.32 -12.35
N GLN A 105 0.61 -3.35 -12.06
CA GLN A 105 0.00 -4.35 -11.16
C GLN A 105 0.13 -5.78 -11.69
N ARG A 106 0.39 -5.96 -12.97
CA ARG A 106 0.66 -7.28 -13.53
C ARG A 106 2.01 -7.83 -13.10
N ARG A 107 2.91 -6.97 -12.65
CA ARG A 107 4.27 -7.34 -12.20
C ARG A 107 4.40 -7.34 -10.70
N ALA A 108 3.90 -6.29 -10.06
CA ALA A 108 3.99 -6.13 -8.63
C ALA A 108 2.87 -5.24 -8.11
N GLN A 109 2.54 -5.41 -6.84
CA GLN A 109 1.58 -4.54 -6.17
C GLN A 109 1.98 -4.37 -4.70
N LEU A 110 1.66 -3.23 -4.15
CA LEU A 110 1.83 -3.00 -2.72
C LEU A 110 0.54 -3.34 -2.01
N VAL A 111 0.66 -4.07 -0.92
CA VAL A 111 -0.46 -4.49 -0.11
C VAL A 111 -0.21 -4.14 1.35
N LEU A 112 -1.30 -3.92 2.07
CA LEU A 112 -1.29 -3.75 3.51
C LEU A 112 -1.49 -5.12 4.15
N ALA A 113 -0.62 -5.49 5.08
CA ALA A 113 -0.75 -6.73 5.85
C ALA A 113 -1.11 -6.37 7.28
N VAL A 114 -2.24 -6.87 7.76
CA VAL A 114 -2.78 -6.57 9.08
C VAL A 114 -3.02 -7.86 9.83
N THR A 115 -2.37 -8.00 10.99
CA THR A 115 -2.55 -9.17 11.86
C THR A 115 -2.99 -8.69 13.25
N PRO A 116 -4.29 -8.74 13.55
CA PRO A 116 -4.77 -8.32 14.88
C PRO A 116 -4.29 -9.28 15.96
N ARG A 117 -3.95 -8.74 17.12
CA ARG A 117 -3.55 -9.52 18.29
C ARG A 117 -4.67 -9.68 19.30
N ARG A 118 -5.69 -8.83 19.19
CA ARG A 118 -6.86 -8.86 20.07
C ARG A 118 -8.07 -8.32 19.31
N ALA A 119 -9.26 -8.47 19.89
CA ALA A 119 -10.46 -7.87 19.35
C ALA A 119 -10.32 -6.34 19.33
N GLY A 120 -10.80 -5.71 18.28
CA GLY A 120 -10.73 -4.27 18.12
C GLY A 120 -10.81 -3.84 16.67
N VAL A 121 -10.49 -2.57 16.42
CA VAL A 121 -10.59 -1.94 15.12
C VAL A 121 -9.22 -1.48 14.65
N VAL A 122 -8.96 -1.68 13.38
CA VAL A 122 -7.80 -1.11 12.67
C VAL A 122 -8.33 -0.20 11.57
N ASP A 123 -7.93 1.06 11.61
CA ASP A 123 -8.28 2.05 10.58
C ASP A 123 -7.00 2.67 10.05
N VAL A 124 -6.69 2.37 8.80
CA VAL A 124 -5.52 2.91 8.10
C VAL A 124 -6.01 3.80 6.98
N GLN A 125 -5.52 5.03 6.96
CA GLN A 125 -5.93 6.06 6.00
C GLN A 125 -4.87 6.24 4.92
N GLY A 126 -4.53 5.15 4.23
CA GLY A 126 -3.57 5.17 3.15
C GLY A 126 -2.13 5.28 3.62
N VAL A 127 -1.29 5.69 2.72
CA VAL A 127 0.15 5.76 2.93
C VAL A 127 0.73 7.04 2.31
N ASP A 128 1.67 7.65 3.01
CA ASP A 128 2.45 8.75 2.47
C ASP A 128 3.73 8.21 1.85
N LEU A 129 3.91 8.45 0.57
CA LEU A 129 5.10 8.05 -0.17
C LEU A 129 5.95 9.26 -0.51
N SER A 130 7.25 9.14 -0.27
CA SER A 130 8.27 9.98 -0.90
C SER A 130 9.00 9.13 -1.91
N TYR A 131 9.09 9.59 -3.15
CA TYR A 131 9.60 8.77 -4.24
C TYR A 131 10.36 9.61 -5.26
N ARG A 132 11.11 8.93 -6.10
CA ARG A 132 11.78 9.50 -7.26
C ARG A 132 11.38 8.71 -8.51
N HIS A 133 11.09 9.45 -9.56
CA HIS A 133 10.90 8.90 -10.90
C HIS A 133 11.75 9.73 -11.87
N GLN A 134 12.77 9.12 -12.46
CA GLN A 134 13.78 9.81 -13.26
C GLN A 134 14.43 10.93 -12.44
N LEU A 135 14.31 12.19 -12.88
CA LEU A 135 14.87 13.35 -12.19
C LEU A 135 13.85 14.07 -11.31
N ARG A 136 12.66 13.51 -11.15
CA ARG A 136 11.59 14.13 -10.37
C ARG A 136 11.44 13.45 -9.03
N PHE A 137 11.29 14.28 -7.99
CA PHE A 137 10.97 13.84 -6.64
C PHE A 137 9.52 14.20 -6.33
N GLY A 138 8.81 13.31 -5.67
CA GLY A 138 7.43 13.54 -5.31
C GLY A 138 7.14 13.07 -3.90
N ARG A 139 6.09 13.66 -3.32
CA ARG A 139 5.45 13.19 -2.10
C ARG A 139 3.97 13.12 -2.37
N GLN A 140 3.35 12.04 -1.99
CA GLN A 140 1.92 11.89 -2.22
C GLN A 140 1.29 10.99 -1.19
N HIS A 141 0.08 11.36 -0.77
CA HIS A 141 -0.80 10.51 0.02
C HIS A 141 -1.59 9.66 -0.95
N VAL A 142 -1.39 8.36 -0.90
CA VAL A 142 -1.94 7.41 -1.87
C VAL A 142 -2.56 6.22 -1.17
N GLY A 143 -3.16 5.34 -1.98
CA GLY A 143 -3.80 4.13 -1.50
C GLY A 143 -5.26 4.37 -1.17
N GLN A 144 -5.79 3.57 -0.26
CA GLN A 144 -7.18 3.63 0.14
C GLN A 144 -7.32 3.55 1.64
N ARG A 145 -8.47 3.96 2.14
CA ARG A 145 -8.81 3.77 3.55
C ARG A 145 -9.19 2.31 3.79
N VAL A 146 -8.61 1.72 4.81
CA VAL A 146 -8.87 0.34 5.18
C VAL A 146 -9.34 0.31 6.62
N THR A 147 -10.54 -0.19 6.86
CA THR A 147 -11.11 -0.34 8.19
C THR A 147 -11.44 -1.80 8.42
N LEU A 148 -10.74 -2.44 9.33
CA LEU A 148 -10.91 -3.84 9.65
C LEU A 148 -11.35 -3.98 11.11
N THR A 149 -12.30 -4.87 11.35
CA THR A 149 -12.82 -5.15 12.70
C THR A 149 -12.57 -6.60 13.04
N ALA A 150 -11.85 -6.83 14.13
CA ALA A 150 -11.67 -8.15 14.72
C ALA A 150 -12.70 -8.32 15.84
N PRO A 151 -13.70 -9.20 15.68
CA PRO A 151 -14.71 -9.40 16.70
C PRO A 151 -14.13 -10.13 17.91
N GLY A 152 -14.77 -9.87 19.05
CA GLY A 152 -14.41 -10.51 20.31
C GLY A 152 -14.95 -11.92 20.48
#